data_3e1d611410371af35d92699c04e112e7
#
_entry.id   3e1d611410371af35d92699c04e112e7
#
_cell.length_a   1.000
_cell.length_b   1.000
_cell.length_c   1.000
_cell.angle_alpha   90.00
_cell.angle_beta   90.00
_cell.angle_gamma   90.00
#
_symmetry.space_group_name_H-M   'P 1'
#
loop_
_entity.id
_entity.type
_entity.pdbx_description
1 polymer ?
#
loop_
_entity_poly.entity_id
_entity_poly.type
_entity_poly.pdbx_seq_one_letter_code
_entity_poly.pdbx_strand_id
1 'polypeptide(L)'
;MPIALGVGMAAILTTGIWGQIGLELIFQQYYQGVNSFALLAVPLFMLAGELMTRLGLVDDIILLAKLLVGRMRGSLAQINIVASVFFATMSGSAVADTAAIGGMLLPAMEKEGYDKEFSVAVTAASSIIGPIIPPSITMIVYGSLMSNVPTGAMFAAGIVPGVLIGLGEMALVYYFSRKRNYPRETKRYTAKEASAIAVRTLPAVLTPVVIVVAIFSGFCSATEAACIANIWVLITGALYYRRLNLKVFGESVIVAVE
;
A
#
# COMPACT_ATOMS: atom_id res chain seq x y z
N MET A 1 -21.59 -9.28 -10.89
CA MET A 1 -22.35 -9.03 -9.65
C MET A 1 -21.35 -8.68 -8.57
N PRO A 2 -21.50 -7.58 -7.81
CA PRO A 2 -20.57 -7.22 -6.73
C PRO A 2 -20.50 -8.36 -5.70
N ILE A 3 -19.30 -8.70 -5.27
CA ILE A 3 -19.03 -9.82 -4.32
C ILE A 3 -19.87 -9.67 -3.05
N ALA A 4 -19.99 -8.44 -2.54
CA ALA A 4 -20.78 -8.14 -1.35
C ALA A 4 -22.25 -8.55 -1.47
N LEU A 5 -22.88 -8.32 -2.63
CA LEU A 5 -24.27 -8.74 -2.88
C LEU A 5 -24.38 -10.27 -2.97
N GLY A 6 -23.39 -10.95 -3.57
CA GLY A 6 -23.36 -12.40 -3.65
C GLY A 6 -23.27 -13.06 -2.27
N VAL A 7 -22.34 -12.57 -1.43
CA VAL A 7 -22.19 -13.06 -0.06
C VAL A 7 -23.41 -12.74 0.81
N GLY A 8 -23.95 -11.52 0.70
CA GLY A 8 -25.15 -11.12 1.45
C GLY A 8 -26.37 -11.96 1.08
N MET A 9 -26.60 -12.20 -0.22
CA MET A 9 -27.69 -13.08 -0.67
C MET A 9 -27.50 -14.52 -0.22
N ALA A 10 -26.29 -15.05 -0.30
CA ALA A 10 -25.99 -16.39 0.20
C ALA A 10 -26.28 -16.53 1.70
N ALA A 11 -25.90 -15.54 2.50
CA ALA A 11 -26.19 -15.50 3.93
C ALA A 11 -27.72 -15.49 4.22
N ILE A 12 -28.48 -14.66 3.50
CA ILE A 12 -29.94 -14.56 3.65
C ILE A 12 -30.62 -15.87 3.23
N LEU A 13 -30.22 -16.46 2.11
CA LEU A 13 -30.79 -17.71 1.61
C LEU A 13 -30.49 -18.88 2.56
N THR A 14 -29.24 -18.99 3.04
CA THR A 14 -28.84 -20.08 3.93
C THR A 14 -29.60 -20.01 5.27
N THR A 15 -29.73 -18.84 5.86
CA THR A 15 -30.50 -18.66 7.09
C THR A 15 -32.00 -18.79 6.89
N GLY A 16 -32.54 -18.37 5.73
CA GLY A 16 -33.95 -18.56 5.40
C GLY A 16 -34.34 -20.05 5.19
N ILE A 17 -33.40 -20.84 4.65
CA ILE A 17 -33.62 -22.29 4.44
C ILE A 17 -33.46 -23.08 5.75
N TRP A 18 -32.47 -22.76 6.56
CA TRP A 18 -32.22 -23.52 7.82
C TRP A 18 -33.04 -23.05 9.02
N GLY A 19 -33.66 -21.85 8.97
CA GLY A 19 -34.71 -21.40 9.90
C GLY A 19 -34.36 -21.31 11.38
N GLN A 20 -33.10 -21.56 11.77
CA GLN A 20 -32.67 -21.55 13.18
C GLN A 20 -32.31 -20.15 13.70
N ILE A 21 -32.10 -19.20 12.80
CA ILE A 21 -31.65 -17.85 13.13
C ILE A 21 -32.65 -16.86 12.48
N GLY A 22 -33.21 -15.96 13.27
CA GLY A 22 -34.15 -14.95 12.77
C GLY A 22 -33.45 -14.01 11.77
N LEU A 23 -34.12 -13.66 10.69
CA LEU A 23 -33.62 -12.70 9.69
C LEU A 23 -33.20 -11.36 10.32
N GLU A 24 -33.86 -10.96 11.39
CA GLU A 24 -33.51 -9.74 12.16
C GLU A 24 -32.06 -9.75 12.64
N LEU A 25 -31.54 -10.90 13.04
CA LEU A 25 -30.15 -11.02 13.50
C LEU A 25 -29.15 -10.76 12.36
N ILE A 26 -29.47 -11.16 11.13
CA ILE A 26 -28.62 -10.91 9.95
C ILE A 26 -28.53 -9.41 9.70
N PHE A 27 -29.67 -8.72 9.68
CA PHE A 27 -29.69 -7.28 9.46
C PHE A 27 -28.97 -6.53 10.59
N GLN A 28 -29.12 -7.00 11.83
CA GLN A 28 -28.45 -6.44 13.00
C GLN A 28 -26.93 -6.63 12.91
N GLN A 29 -26.47 -7.82 12.56
CA GLN A 29 -25.04 -8.10 12.35
C GLN A 29 -24.47 -7.33 11.17
N TYR A 30 -25.22 -7.20 10.09
CA TYR A 30 -24.81 -6.40 8.92
C TYR A 30 -24.66 -4.93 9.31
N TYR A 31 -25.62 -4.37 10.02
CA TYR A 31 -25.55 -2.99 10.51
C TYR A 31 -24.36 -2.78 11.46
N GLN A 32 -24.16 -3.67 12.43
CA GLN A 32 -23.03 -3.59 13.37
C GLN A 32 -21.68 -3.74 12.65
N GLY A 33 -21.60 -4.63 11.66
CA GLY A 33 -20.39 -4.84 10.86
C GLY A 33 -19.98 -3.59 10.07
N VAL A 34 -20.95 -2.86 9.53
CA VAL A 34 -20.68 -1.61 8.78
C VAL A 34 -20.47 -0.42 9.71
N ASN A 35 -21.17 -0.38 10.84
CA ASN A 35 -21.09 0.71 11.83
C ASN A 35 -19.92 0.54 12.80
N SER A 36 -18.73 0.29 12.28
CA SER A 36 -17.50 0.14 13.06
C SER A 36 -16.59 1.35 12.88
N PHE A 37 -16.20 1.99 13.99
CA PHE A 37 -15.24 3.11 13.96
C PHE A 37 -13.90 2.73 13.32
N ALA A 38 -13.46 1.48 13.49
CA ALA A 38 -12.22 1.00 12.88
C ALA A 38 -12.28 1.00 11.34
N LEU A 39 -13.46 0.78 10.76
CA LEU A 39 -13.62 0.80 9.29
C LEU A 39 -13.45 2.18 8.67
N LEU A 40 -13.59 3.27 9.43
CA LEU A 40 -13.27 4.61 8.93
C LEU A 40 -11.79 4.76 8.56
N ALA A 41 -10.91 3.93 9.11
CA ALA A 41 -9.51 3.93 8.72
C ALA A 41 -9.31 3.55 7.24
N VAL A 42 -10.18 2.71 6.67
CA VAL A 42 -10.06 2.23 5.29
C VAL A 42 -10.10 3.38 4.27
N PRO A 43 -11.20 4.18 4.16
CA PRO A 43 -11.24 5.29 3.23
C PRO A 43 -10.19 6.36 3.53
N LEU A 44 -9.80 6.53 4.80
CA LEU A 44 -8.76 7.48 5.17
C LEU A 44 -7.38 7.04 4.68
N PHE A 45 -7.00 5.76 4.78
CA PHE A 45 -5.74 5.27 4.22
C PHE A 45 -5.78 5.26 2.68
N MET A 46 -6.93 4.94 2.07
CA MET A 46 -7.09 5.06 0.62
C MET A 46 -6.87 6.50 0.15
N LEU A 47 -7.46 7.47 0.85
CA LEU A 47 -7.25 8.89 0.57
C LEU A 47 -5.79 9.30 0.72
N ALA A 48 -5.10 8.86 1.78
CA ALA A 48 -3.69 9.15 1.97
C ALA A 48 -2.83 8.59 0.82
N GLY A 49 -3.06 7.34 0.40
CA GLY A 49 -2.36 6.70 -0.72
C GLY A 49 -2.60 7.41 -2.04
N GLU A 50 -3.85 7.80 -2.34
CA GLU A 50 -4.21 8.53 -3.54
C GLU A 50 -3.59 9.94 -3.57
N LEU A 51 -3.66 10.67 -2.46
CA LEU A 51 -3.01 11.97 -2.32
C LEU A 51 -1.50 11.87 -2.54
N MET A 52 -0.84 10.88 -1.96
CA MET A 52 0.60 10.67 -2.15
C MET A 52 0.97 10.41 -3.61
N THR A 53 0.15 9.64 -4.32
CA THR A 53 0.35 9.37 -5.74
C THR A 53 0.23 10.66 -6.56
N ARG A 54 -0.83 11.42 -6.36
CA ARG A 54 -1.08 12.65 -7.13
C ARG A 54 -0.13 13.79 -6.78
N LEU A 55 0.33 13.88 -5.55
CA LEU A 55 1.27 14.90 -5.10
C LEU A 55 2.73 14.61 -5.50
N GLY A 56 3.02 13.38 -5.97
CA GLY A 56 4.35 12.99 -6.44
C GLY A 56 5.28 12.42 -5.37
N LEU A 57 4.73 12.02 -4.19
CA LEU A 57 5.52 11.35 -3.16
C LEU A 57 5.96 9.96 -3.64
N VAL A 58 5.18 9.31 -4.49
CA VAL A 58 5.52 8.01 -5.08
C VAL A 58 6.75 8.11 -5.99
N ASP A 59 6.89 9.21 -6.74
CA ASP A 59 8.09 9.47 -7.56
C ASP A 59 9.36 9.49 -6.70
N ASP A 60 9.28 10.09 -5.52
CA ASP A 60 10.40 10.17 -4.58
C ASP A 60 10.70 8.80 -3.95
N ILE A 61 9.69 7.97 -3.70
CA ILE A 61 9.89 6.58 -3.25
C ILE A 61 10.62 5.77 -4.32
N ILE A 62 10.21 5.87 -5.58
CA ILE A 62 10.90 5.22 -6.70
C ILE A 62 12.34 5.73 -6.83
N LEU A 63 12.57 7.01 -6.63
CA LEU A 63 13.91 7.59 -6.66
C LEU A 63 14.78 7.05 -5.52
N LEU A 64 14.23 6.88 -4.32
CA LEU A 64 14.92 6.25 -3.20
C LEU A 64 15.21 4.76 -3.47
N ALA A 65 14.22 4.02 -3.97
CA ALA A 65 14.40 2.62 -4.35
C ALA A 65 15.51 2.48 -5.40
N LYS A 66 15.57 3.41 -6.36
CA LYS A 66 16.62 3.49 -7.36
C LYS A 66 18.01 3.72 -6.75
N LEU A 67 18.11 4.55 -5.73
CA LEU A 67 19.35 4.77 -4.99
C LEU A 67 19.81 3.50 -4.26
N LEU A 68 18.87 2.76 -3.64
CA LEU A 68 19.17 1.59 -2.82
C LEU A 68 19.54 0.35 -3.65
N VAL A 69 18.72 0.03 -4.65
CA VAL A 69 18.82 -1.25 -5.37
C VAL A 69 19.08 -1.12 -6.88
N GLY A 70 19.14 0.09 -7.42
CA GLY A 70 19.28 0.32 -8.87
C GLY A 70 20.53 -0.30 -9.50
N ARG A 71 21.57 -0.57 -8.71
CA ARG A 71 22.80 -1.23 -9.18
C ARG A 71 22.72 -2.75 -9.26
N MET A 72 21.66 -3.34 -8.72
CA MET A 72 21.43 -4.78 -8.83
C MET A 72 21.03 -5.18 -10.25
N ARG A 73 21.28 -6.44 -10.64
CA ARG A 73 20.76 -6.94 -11.92
C ARG A 73 19.24 -7.00 -11.88
N GLY A 74 18.63 -6.59 -12.99
CA GLY A 74 17.18 -6.40 -13.03
C GLY A 74 16.75 -5.18 -12.24
N SER A 75 17.48 -4.07 -12.39
CA SER A 75 17.35 -2.86 -11.58
C SER A 75 15.90 -2.38 -11.44
N LEU A 76 15.16 -2.25 -12.56
CA LEU A 76 13.77 -1.77 -12.50
C LEU A 76 12.83 -2.75 -11.79
N ALA A 77 13.06 -4.07 -11.93
CA ALA A 77 12.27 -5.06 -11.21
C ALA A 77 12.58 -5.05 -9.70
N GLN A 78 13.84 -4.84 -9.30
CA GLN A 78 14.21 -4.65 -7.90
C GLN A 78 13.64 -3.35 -7.32
N ILE A 79 13.67 -2.27 -8.11
CA ILE A 79 13.06 -0.99 -7.74
C ILE A 79 11.55 -1.14 -7.55
N ASN A 80 10.88 -1.93 -8.40
CA ASN A 80 9.46 -2.22 -8.29
C ASN A 80 9.14 -2.84 -6.91
N ILE A 81 9.85 -3.91 -6.52
CA ILE A 81 9.64 -4.57 -5.22
C ILE A 81 9.88 -3.61 -4.05
N VAL A 82 11.01 -2.90 -4.05
CA VAL A 82 11.34 -1.97 -2.96
C VAL A 82 10.34 -0.81 -2.90
N ALA A 83 9.95 -0.25 -4.05
CA ALA A 83 8.93 0.79 -4.11
C ALA A 83 7.58 0.30 -3.59
N SER A 84 7.18 -0.94 -3.96
CA SER A 84 5.96 -1.58 -3.45
C SER A 84 6.01 -1.78 -1.93
N VAL A 85 7.15 -2.20 -1.37
CA VAL A 85 7.31 -2.30 0.10
C VAL A 85 7.05 -0.96 0.79
N PHE A 86 7.62 0.12 0.27
CA PHE A 86 7.39 1.46 0.84
C PHE A 86 5.95 1.95 0.61
N PHE A 87 5.41 1.78 -0.59
CA PHE A 87 4.06 2.22 -0.91
C PHE A 87 2.99 1.39 -0.18
N ALA A 88 3.25 0.10 0.01
CA ALA A 88 2.41 -0.79 0.81
C ALA A 88 2.13 -0.24 2.21
N THR A 89 3.15 0.31 2.87
CA THR A 89 3.03 0.92 4.20
C THR A 89 2.17 2.18 4.25
N MET A 90 1.59 2.59 3.14
CA MET A 90 0.78 3.81 3.04
C MET A 90 -0.60 3.53 2.48
N SER A 91 -0.71 2.72 1.43
CA SER A 91 -1.98 2.39 0.78
C SER A 91 -2.71 1.20 1.45
N GLY A 92 -1.95 0.25 1.99
CA GLY A 92 -2.49 -0.99 2.56
C GLY A 92 -3.26 -1.87 1.56
N SER A 93 -3.15 -1.57 0.26
CA SER A 93 -3.95 -2.17 -0.82
C SER A 93 -3.08 -2.66 -1.96
N ALA A 94 -3.18 -3.95 -2.30
CA ALA A 94 -2.49 -4.52 -3.46
C ALA A 94 -2.96 -3.91 -4.79
N VAL A 95 -4.25 -3.57 -4.90
CA VAL A 95 -4.81 -2.97 -6.11
C VAL A 95 -4.24 -1.57 -6.33
N ALA A 96 -4.21 -0.75 -5.27
CA ALA A 96 -3.65 0.59 -5.33
C ALA A 96 -2.14 0.56 -5.65
N ASP A 97 -1.40 -0.40 -5.08
CA ASP A 97 0.02 -0.58 -5.36
C ASP A 97 0.26 -0.97 -6.83
N THR A 98 -0.47 -1.96 -7.33
CA THR A 98 -0.39 -2.38 -8.73
C THR A 98 -0.71 -1.23 -9.68
N ALA A 99 -1.70 -0.41 -9.38
CA ALA A 99 -2.06 0.74 -10.19
C ALA A 99 -1.00 1.84 -10.16
N ALA A 100 -0.52 2.23 -8.97
CA ALA A 100 0.44 3.32 -8.81
C ALA A 100 1.85 2.93 -9.28
N ILE A 101 2.44 1.89 -8.70
CA ILE A 101 3.80 1.46 -9.01
C ILE A 101 3.85 0.80 -10.39
N GLY A 102 2.89 -0.08 -10.72
CA GLY A 102 2.79 -0.71 -12.01
C GLY A 102 2.59 0.28 -13.14
N GLY A 103 1.70 1.26 -12.96
CA GLY A 103 1.47 2.32 -13.97
C GLY A 103 2.73 3.09 -14.33
N MET A 104 3.65 3.30 -13.37
CA MET A 104 4.91 3.99 -13.59
C MET A 104 6.03 3.09 -14.13
N LEU A 105 6.18 1.90 -13.55
CA LEU A 105 7.36 1.05 -13.81
C LEU A 105 7.17 0.08 -14.96
N LEU A 106 5.95 -0.43 -15.25
CA LEU A 106 5.73 -1.35 -16.38
C LEU A 106 6.17 -0.76 -17.72
N PRO A 107 5.78 0.49 -18.10
CA PRO A 107 6.24 1.08 -19.34
C PRO A 107 7.76 1.31 -19.38
N ALA A 108 8.36 1.59 -18.23
CA ALA A 108 9.80 1.77 -18.13
C ALA A 108 10.55 0.43 -18.29
N MET A 109 10.03 -0.64 -17.66
CA MET A 109 10.59 -1.99 -17.79
C MET A 109 10.52 -2.48 -19.25
N GLU A 110 9.38 -2.31 -19.91
CA GLU A 110 9.23 -2.68 -21.34
C GLU A 110 10.22 -1.93 -22.22
N LYS A 111 10.42 -0.63 -22.00
CA LYS A 111 11.41 0.18 -22.75
C LYS A 111 12.85 -0.26 -22.52
N GLU A 112 13.18 -0.77 -21.35
CA GLU A 112 14.52 -1.31 -21.03
C GLU A 112 14.71 -2.77 -21.46
N GLY A 113 13.72 -3.36 -22.17
CA GLY A 113 13.82 -4.71 -22.74
C GLY A 113 13.49 -5.84 -21.78
N TYR A 114 12.72 -5.58 -20.73
CA TYR A 114 12.15 -6.65 -19.91
C TYR A 114 10.97 -7.30 -20.64
N ASP A 115 10.84 -8.61 -20.49
CA ASP A 115 9.66 -9.33 -20.99
C ASP A 115 8.40 -8.79 -20.28
N LYS A 116 7.32 -8.58 -21.06
CA LYS A 116 6.08 -8.04 -20.53
C LYS A 116 5.48 -8.92 -19.44
N GLU A 117 5.46 -10.23 -19.68
CA GLU A 117 4.95 -11.22 -18.73
C GLU A 117 5.73 -11.19 -17.41
N PHE A 118 7.07 -11.06 -17.49
CA PHE A 118 7.92 -10.94 -16.33
C PHE A 118 7.64 -9.65 -15.55
N SER A 119 7.51 -8.53 -16.24
CA SER A 119 7.24 -7.22 -15.64
C SER A 119 5.90 -7.21 -14.91
N VAL A 120 4.85 -7.74 -15.54
CA VAL A 120 3.51 -7.87 -14.93
C VAL A 120 3.54 -8.83 -13.74
N ALA A 121 4.23 -9.97 -13.87
CA ALA A 121 4.33 -10.95 -12.79
C ALA A 121 5.04 -10.37 -11.55
N VAL A 122 6.15 -9.63 -11.74
CA VAL A 122 6.86 -8.97 -10.62
C VAL A 122 5.99 -7.92 -9.97
N THR A 123 5.32 -7.08 -10.75
CA THR A 123 4.44 -6.04 -10.20
C THR A 123 3.26 -6.63 -9.42
N ALA A 124 2.63 -7.67 -9.96
CA ALA A 124 1.52 -8.35 -9.27
C ALA A 124 1.98 -9.06 -7.99
N ALA A 125 3.16 -9.70 -8.02
CA ALA A 125 3.71 -10.37 -6.85
C ALA A 125 4.09 -9.36 -5.76
N SER A 126 4.83 -8.29 -6.09
CA SER A 126 5.25 -7.27 -5.12
C SER A 126 4.07 -6.53 -4.48
N SER A 127 2.97 -6.35 -5.22
CA SER A 127 1.77 -5.71 -4.69
C SER A 127 1.08 -6.52 -3.58
N ILE A 128 1.31 -7.84 -3.49
CA ILE A 128 0.79 -8.68 -2.39
C ILE A 128 1.35 -8.25 -1.04
N ILE A 129 2.50 -7.60 -1.01
CA ILE A 129 3.10 -7.06 0.21
C ILE A 129 2.19 -5.99 0.86
N GLY A 130 1.39 -5.26 0.06
CA GLY A 130 0.49 -4.21 0.52
C GLY A 130 -0.48 -4.63 1.63
N PRO A 131 -1.26 -5.69 1.45
CA PRO A 131 -2.15 -6.21 2.50
C PRO A 131 -1.45 -6.84 3.70
N ILE A 132 -0.13 -7.02 3.67
CA ILE A 132 0.65 -7.72 4.71
C ILE A 132 1.44 -6.75 5.57
N ILE A 133 2.15 -5.77 4.96
CA ILE A 133 2.90 -4.77 5.73
C ILE A 133 1.95 -3.67 6.24
N PRO A 134 2.02 -3.31 7.53
CA PRO A 134 1.13 -2.29 8.09
C PRO A 134 1.43 -0.87 7.55
N PRO A 135 0.38 -0.02 7.48
CA PRO A 135 -1.02 -0.33 7.77
C PRO A 135 -1.69 -1.12 6.64
N SER A 136 -2.43 -2.15 6.99
CA SER A 136 -3.11 -3.05 6.04
C SER A 136 -4.62 -2.91 6.17
N ILE A 137 -5.30 -2.62 5.06
CA ILE A 137 -6.77 -2.54 5.01
C ILE A 137 -7.40 -3.88 5.42
N THR A 138 -6.87 -5.00 4.93
CA THR A 138 -7.39 -6.33 5.27
C THR A 138 -7.26 -6.65 6.76
N MET A 139 -6.17 -6.26 7.40
CA MET A 139 -6.00 -6.44 8.84
C MET A 139 -6.94 -5.53 9.65
N ILE A 140 -7.21 -4.31 9.18
CA ILE A 140 -8.19 -3.41 9.82
C ILE A 140 -9.58 -4.02 9.76
N VAL A 141 -10.00 -4.50 8.58
CA VAL A 141 -11.31 -5.16 8.39
C VAL A 141 -11.40 -6.40 9.27
N TYR A 142 -10.39 -7.26 9.28
CA TYR A 142 -10.38 -8.43 10.13
C TYR A 142 -10.45 -8.07 11.63
N GLY A 143 -9.64 -7.12 12.07
CA GLY A 143 -9.63 -6.65 13.45
C GLY A 143 -10.95 -5.99 13.89
N SER A 144 -11.70 -5.38 12.95
CA SER A 144 -13.02 -4.82 13.24
C SER A 144 -14.08 -5.89 13.48
N LEU A 145 -13.90 -7.09 12.90
CA LEU A 145 -14.81 -8.23 13.06
C LEU A 145 -14.45 -9.09 14.28
N MET A 146 -13.18 -9.10 14.68
CA MET A 146 -12.65 -9.92 15.77
C MET A 146 -12.31 -9.05 16.99
N SER A 147 -13.26 -8.91 17.93
CA SER A 147 -13.09 -8.10 19.13
C SER A 147 -11.94 -8.53 20.05
N ASN A 148 -11.43 -9.76 19.89
CA ASN A 148 -10.37 -10.34 20.73
C ASN A 148 -8.94 -10.06 20.20
N VAL A 149 -8.79 -9.49 19.00
CA VAL A 149 -7.48 -9.27 18.38
C VAL A 149 -7.27 -7.78 18.12
N PRO A 150 -6.38 -7.12 18.88
CA PRO A 150 -6.11 -5.71 18.64
C PRO A 150 -5.38 -5.53 17.29
N THR A 151 -5.86 -4.59 16.47
CA THR A 151 -5.31 -4.28 15.14
C THR A 151 -3.80 -4.00 15.18
N GLY A 152 -3.31 -3.34 16.24
CA GLY A 152 -1.88 -3.09 16.42
C GLY A 152 -1.03 -4.37 16.54
N ALA A 153 -1.54 -5.40 17.21
CA ALA A 153 -0.85 -6.70 17.31
C ALA A 153 -0.80 -7.40 15.94
N MET A 154 -1.87 -7.31 15.16
CA MET A 154 -1.89 -7.85 13.78
C MET A 154 -0.88 -7.12 12.89
N PHE A 155 -0.79 -5.81 13.01
CA PHE A 155 0.18 -5.01 12.30
C PHE A 155 1.61 -5.42 12.66
N ALA A 156 1.92 -5.61 13.94
CA ALA A 156 3.23 -6.10 14.37
C ALA A 156 3.56 -7.48 13.78
N ALA A 157 2.57 -8.37 13.75
CA ALA A 157 2.74 -9.72 13.18
C ALA A 157 2.97 -9.70 11.65
N GLY A 158 2.46 -8.70 10.93
CA GLY A 158 2.59 -8.58 9.47
C GLY A 158 3.97 -8.12 8.99
N ILE A 159 4.74 -7.42 9.83
CA ILE A 159 6.04 -6.85 9.41
C ILE A 159 7.02 -7.94 8.99
N VAL A 160 7.21 -8.96 9.83
CA VAL A 160 8.20 -10.01 9.57
C VAL A 160 7.88 -10.81 8.30
N PRO A 161 6.67 -11.37 8.10
CA PRO A 161 6.34 -12.07 6.87
C PRO A 161 6.38 -11.14 5.64
N GLY A 162 5.94 -9.89 5.74
CA GLY A 162 6.02 -8.94 4.63
C GLY A 162 7.45 -8.68 4.17
N VAL A 163 8.37 -8.45 5.10
CA VAL A 163 9.80 -8.28 4.80
C VAL A 163 10.39 -9.56 4.20
N LEU A 164 10.05 -10.75 4.74
CA LEU A 164 10.55 -12.03 4.20
C LEU A 164 10.06 -12.27 2.77
N ILE A 165 8.80 -11.94 2.46
CA ILE A 165 8.25 -12.03 1.11
C ILE A 165 9.03 -11.09 0.18
N GLY A 166 9.20 -9.82 0.55
CA GLY A 166 9.94 -8.86 -0.26
C GLY A 166 11.39 -9.29 -0.53
N LEU A 167 12.09 -9.81 0.48
CA LEU A 167 13.44 -10.34 0.31
C LEU A 167 13.46 -11.60 -0.58
N GLY A 168 12.48 -12.49 -0.44
CA GLY A 168 12.32 -13.67 -1.28
C GLY A 168 12.09 -13.30 -2.75
N GLU A 169 11.20 -12.34 -3.00
CA GLU A 169 10.95 -11.81 -4.35
C GLU A 169 12.19 -11.14 -4.94
N MET A 170 12.90 -10.33 -4.16
CA MET A 170 14.17 -9.73 -4.60
C MET A 170 15.21 -10.78 -4.99
N ALA A 171 15.32 -11.88 -4.24
CA ALA A 171 16.23 -13.00 -4.54
C ALA A 171 15.81 -13.71 -5.84
N LEU A 172 14.51 -13.99 -6.03
CA LEU A 172 13.97 -14.60 -7.24
C LEU A 172 14.17 -13.70 -8.47
N VAL A 173 13.86 -12.42 -8.33
CA VAL A 173 14.05 -11.42 -9.41
C VAL A 173 15.53 -11.31 -9.78
N TYR A 174 16.44 -11.31 -8.80
CA TYR A 174 17.88 -11.31 -9.06
C TYR A 174 18.31 -12.55 -9.84
N TYR A 175 17.83 -13.74 -9.45
CA TYR A 175 18.13 -14.99 -10.15
C TYR A 175 17.65 -14.99 -11.60
N PHE A 176 16.37 -14.64 -11.84
CA PHE A 176 15.82 -14.57 -13.20
C PHE A 176 16.47 -13.48 -14.05
N SER A 177 16.74 -12.33 -13.46
CA SER A 177 17.41 -11.22 -14.16
C SER A 177 18.83 -11.58 -14.59
N ARG A 178 19.52 -12.41 -13.79
CA ARG A 178 20.83 -12.94 -14.17
C ARG A 178 20.72 -13.95 -15.33
N LYS A 179 19.72 -14.82 -15.30
CA LYS A 179 19.49 -15.84 -16.32
C LYS A 179 19.07 -15.23 -17.66
N ARG A 180 18.25 -14.18 -17.63
CA ARG A 180 17.72 -13.48 -18.82
C ARG A 180 18.57 -12.28 -19.25
N ASN A 181 19.69 -12.01 -18.58
CA ASN A 181 20.58 -10.88 -18.83
C ASN A 181 19.89 -9.50 -18.82
N TYR A 182 18.94 -9.28 -17.95
CA TYR A 182 18.30 -7.98 -17.80
C TYR A 182 19.28 -6.89 -17.37
N PRO A 183 19.03 -5.63 -17.80
CA PRO A 183 19.94 -4.53 -17.57
C PRO A 183 20.09 -4.21 -16.08
N ARG A 184 21.19 -3.52 -15.76
CA ARG A 184 21.44 -2.89 -14.48
C ARG A 184 21.73 -1.43 -14.69
N GLU A 185 21.37 -0.59 -13.75
CA GLU A 185 21.77 0.80 -13.82
C GLU A 185 23.28 0.93 -13.64
N THR A 186 23.90 1.65 -14.55
CA THR A 186 25.36 1.91 -14.51
C THR A 186 25.70 3.20 -13.78
N LYS A 187 24.70 4.06 -13.53
CA LYS A 187 24.90 5.35 -12.86
C LYS A 187 25.37 5.13 -11.42
N ARG A 188 26.51 5.75 -11.09
CA ARG A 188 27.02 5.82 -9.72
C ARG A 188 26.62 7.16 -9.15
N TYR A 189 25.87 7.13 -8.06
CA TYR A 189 25.57 8.33 -7.31
C TYR A 189 26.76 8.71 -6.44
N THR A 190 27.17 9.98 -6.49
CA THR A 190 28.16 10.52 -5.56
C THR A 190 27.54 10.65 -4.17
N ALA A 191 28.37 10.71 -3.11
CA ALA A 191 27.87 10.88 -1.75
C ALA A 191 26.99 12.13 -1.61
N LYS A 192 27.33 13.20 -2.33
CA LYS A 192 26.55 14.44 -2.36
C LYS A 192 25.19 14.27 -3.06
N GLU A 193 25.15 13.54 -4.18
CA GLU A 193 23.87 13.24 -4.86
C GLU A 193 23.00 12.31 -4.02
N ALA A 194 23.62 11.28 -3.39
CA ALA A 194 22.90 10.35 -2.53
C ALA A 194 22.29 11.06 -1.31
N SER A 195 23.03 11.97 -0.65
CA SER A 195 22.49 12.76 0.46
C SER A 195 21.39 13.72 0.01
N ALA A 196 21.54 14.34 -1.16
CA ALA A 196 20.50 15.21 -1.72
C ALA A 196 19.20 14.45 -2.02
N ILE A 197 19.31 13.23 -2.59
CA ILE A 197 18.16 12.34 -2.81
C ILE A 197 17.54 11.95 -1.47
N ALA A 198 18.34 11.50 -0.48
CA ALA A 198 17.84 11.08 0.82
C ALA A 198 17.06 12.21 1.54
N VAL A 199 17.59 13.45 1.50
CA VAL A 199 16.90 14.62 2.07
C VAL A 199 15.62 14.94 1.30
N ARG A 200 15.65 14.86 -0.03
CA ARG A 200 14.49 15.11 -0.87
C ARG A 200 13.37 14.11 -0.61
N THR A 201 13.71 12.83 -0.46
CA THR A 201 12.72 11.76 -0.27
C THR A 201 12.26 11.61 1.19
N LEU A 202 12.88 12.35 2.11
CA LEU A 202 12.58 12.27 3.55
C LEU A 202 11.09 12.43 3.89
N PRO A 203 10.33 13.39 3.32
CA PRO A 203 8.91 13.54 3.62
C PRO A 203 8.08 12.30 3.23
N ALA A 204 8.40 11.67 2.10
CA ALA A 204 7.74 10.46 1.63
C ALA A 204 8.05 9.26 2.55
N VAL A 205 9.31 9.10 2.97
CA VAL A 205 9.75 8.01 3.86
C VAL A 205 9.24 8.19 5.29
N LEU A 206 9.14 9.43 5.76
CA LEU A 206 8.63 9.70 7.11
C LEU A 206 7.14 9.37 7.24
N THR A 207 6.35 9.41 6.16
CA THR A 207 4.92 9.11 6.21
C THR A 207 4.64 7.72 6.82
N PRO A 208 5.18 6.60 6.30
CA PRO A 208 4.97 5.29 6.89
C PRO A 208 5.55 5.17 8.31
N VAL A 209 6.71 5.80 8.56
CA VAL A 209 7.33 5.75 9.88
C VAL A 209 6.44 6.42 10.94
N VAL A 210 5.88 7.59 10.63
CA VAL A 210 4.96 8.30 11.53
C VAL A 210 3.73 7.44 11.84
N ILE A 211 3.14 6.80 10.82
CA ILE A 211 1.96 5.93 11.00
C ILE A 211 2.29 4.74 11.91
N VAL A 212 3.36 4.03 11.59
CA VAL A 212 3.77 2.81 12.33
C VAL A 212 4.14 3.15 13.78
N VAL A 213 4.91 4.22 14.00
CA VAL A 213 5.28 4.67 15.35
C VAL A 213 4.04 5.10 16.14
N ALA A 214 3.11 5.85 15.54
CA ALA A 214 1.90 6.30 16.21
C ALA A 214 1.03 5.12 16.70
N ILE A 215 0.90 4.07 15.88
CA ILE A 215 0.10 2.89 16.23
C ILE A 215 0.82 2.04 17.29
N PHE A 216 2.13 1.76 17.11
CA PHE A 216 2.85 0.87 18.02
C PHE A 216 3.18 1.50 19.38
N SER A 217 3.27 2.81 19.44
CA SER A 217 3.38 3.50 20.75
C SER A 217 2.11 3.43 21.58
N GLY A 218 0.99 2.94 21.01
CA GLY A 218 -0.31 2.93 21.66
C GLY A 218 -0.95 4.31 21.80
N PHE A 219 -0.35 5.32 21.18
CA PHE A 219 -0.82 6.72 21.24
C PHE A 219 -2.10 6.93 20.43
N CYS A 220 -2.24 6.17 19.33
CA CYS A 220 -3.32 6.32 18.37
C CYS A 220 -3.90 4.98 17.95
N SER A 221 -5.21 4.96 17.73
CA SER A 221 -5.89 3.90 16.99
C SER A 221 -5.52 3.94 15.50
N ALA A 222 -5.83 2.87 14.75
CA ALA A 222 -5.60 2.83 13.31
C ALA A 222 -6.32 3.98 12.57
N THR A 223 -7.51 4.35 13.00
CA THR A 223 -8.30 5.45 12.43
C THR A 223 -7.65 6.81 12.67
N GLU A 224 -7.18 7.07 13.90
CA GLU A 224 -6.47 8.31 14.22
C GLU A 224 -5.14 8.40 13.50
N ALA A 225 -4.41 7.29 13.37
CA ALA A 225 -3.18 7.24 12.59
C ALA A 225 -3.42 7.55 11.10
N ALA A 226 -4.54 7.08 10.53
CA ALA A 226 -4.93 7.42 9.17
C ALA A 226 -5.24 8.92 9.01
N CYS A 227 -5.88 9.56 10.01
CA CYS A 227 -6.08 11.01 10.03
C CYS A 227 -4.73 11.76 10.07
N ILE A 228 -3.80 11.34 10.94
CA ILE A 228 -2.46 11.92 11.05
C ILE A 228 -1.72 11.79 9.70
N ALA A 229 -1.80 10.62 9.05
CA ALA A 229 -1.22 10.41 7.73
C ALA A 229 -1.75 11.39 6.69
N ASN A 230 -3.07 11.58 6.62
CA ASN A 230 -3.69 12.55 5.71
C ASN A 230 -3.22 13.98 5.99
N ILE A 231 -3.22 14.40 7.26
CA ILE A 231 -2.73 15.72 7.66
C ILE A 231 -1.27 15.91 7.23
N TRP A 232 -0.42 14.91 7.48
CA TRP A 232 0.98 14.92 7.08
C TRP A 232 1.16 15.05 5.58
N VAL A 233 0.42 14.26 4.79
CA VAL A 233 0.46 14.28 3.32
C VAL A 233 -0.05 15.61 2.78
N LEU A 234 -1.10 16.18 3.36
CA LEU A 234 -1.61 17.51 2.97
C LEU A 234 -0.59 18.62 3.27
N ILE A 235 0.02 18.60 4.44
CA ILE A 235 1.06 19.59 4.83
C ILE A 235 2.26 19.47 3.89
N THR A 236 2.76 18.26 3.67
CA THR A 236 3.92 18.04 2.78
C THR A 236 3.58 18.36 1.34
N GLY A 237 2.39 18.00 0.87
CA GLY A 237 1.89 18.32 -0.47
C GLY A 237 1.73 19.81 -0.74
N ALA A 238 1.29 20.58 0.27
CA ALA A 238 1.14 22.01 0.17
C ALA A 238 2.47 22.77 0.29
N LEU A 239 3.28 22.44 1.31
CA LEU A 239 4.48 23.21 1.65
C LEU A 239 5.72 22.77 0.89
N TYR A 240 5.92 21.45 0.75
CA TYR A 240 7.12 20.89 0.15
C TYR A 240 6.97 20.67 -1.35
N TYR A 241 5.95 19.90 -1.75
CA TYR A 241 5.72 19.59 -3.16
C TYR A 241 5.02 20.72 -3.93
N ARG A 242 4.28 21.59 -3.24
CA ARG A 242 3.51 22.71 -3.81
C ARG A 242 2.59 22.29 -4.96
N ARG A 243 2.09 21.06 -4.90
CA ARG A 243 1.20 20.46 -5.92
C ARG A 243 -0.24 20.33 -5.44
N LEU A 244 -0.51 20.63 -4.16
CA LEU A 244 -1.84 20.56 -3.59
C LEU A 244 -2.70 21.72 -4.11
N ASN A 245 -3.83 21.38 -4.71
CA ASN A 245 -4.90 22.30 -5.05
C ASN A 245 -6.26 21.66 -4.76
N LEU A 246 -7.33 22.47 -4.72
CA LEU A 246 -8.68 22.01 -4.41
C LEU A 246 -9.18 20.94 -5.40
N LYS A 247 -8.75 21.00 -6.67
CA LYS A 247 -9.11 20.02 -7.68
C LYS A 247 -8.47 18.66 -7.39
N VAL A 248 -7.17 18.62 -7.11
CA VAL A 248 -6.45 17.39 -6.74
C VAL A 248 -7.06 16.77 -5.50
N PHE A 249 -7.33 17.59 -4.47
CA PHE A 249 -7.96 17.12 -3.24
C PHE A 249 -9.35 16.52 -3.51
N GLY A 250 -10.22 17.22 -4.24
CA GLY A 250 -11.57 16.76 -4.57
C GLY A 250 -11.57 15.45 -5.36
N GLU A 251 -10.71 15.34 -6.38
CA GLU A 251 -10.56 14.11 -7.16
C GLU A 251 -10.04 12.95 -6.31
N SER A 252 -9.11 13.20 -5.39
CA SER A 252 -8.59 12.17 -4.48
C SER A 252 -9.66 11.66 -3.51
N VAL A 253 -10.53 12.55 -3.02
CA VAL A 253 -11.66 12.17 -2.17
C VAL A 253 -12.66 11.29 -2.92
N ILE A 254 -12.97 11.62 -4.18
CA ILE A 254 -13.89 10.83 -5.01
C ILE A 254 -13.34 9.40 -5.17
N VAL A 255 -12.07 9.27 -5.58
CA VAL A 255 -11.44 7.96 -5.77
C VAL A 255 -11.34 7.15 -4.48
N ALA A 256 -11.18 7.80 -3.33
CA ALA A 256 -11.09 7.10 -2.04
C ALA A 256 -12.45 6.60 -1.53
N VAL A 257 -13.58 7.07 -2.10
CA VAL A 257 -14.94 6.70 -1.69
C VAL A 257 -15.59 5.72 -2.68
N GLU A 258 -15.13 5.68 -3.93
CA GLU A 258 -15.56 4.71 -4.95
C GLU A 258 -14.92 3.33 -4.73
#